data_26738a86b15a352589bc31ceb3b4d1d1
#
_entry.id   26738a86b15a352589bc31ceb3b4d1d1
#
_cell.length_a   1.000
_cell.length_b   1.000
_cell.length_c   1.000
_cell.angle_alpha   90.00
_cell.angle_beta   90.00
_cell.angle_gamma   90.00
#
_symmetry.space_group_name_H-M   'P 1'
#
loop_
_entity.id
_entity.type
_entity.pdbx_description
1 polymer ?
#
loop_
_entity_poly.entity_id
_entity_poly.type
_entity_poly.pdbx_seq_one_letter_code
_entity_poly.pdbx_strand_id
1 'polypeptide(L)'
;ARYPAFDRAQGRPVTLDQRINLCRANHQQASALPYESRELLALSALVARQSRGLPITAGDDPNLETFIDNGRALFMQRAGQLNLACANCHDDNWDRHLAGSPVTQAQPTGYPEYRLEWQTLGSLQRRLRSCMTGVRAQPFDYGAPEMVALELYLMSRARGMTMETPAVRP
;
A
#
# COMPACT_ATOMS: atom_id res chain seq x y z
N ALA A 1 0.46 2.64 12.95
CA ALA A 1 1.45 2.41 11.89
C ALA A 1 1.76 0.92 11.65
N ARG A 2 0.81 0.01 11.98
CA ARG A 2 1.04 -1.45 11.90
C ARG A 2 0.37 -2.14 10.69
N TYR A 3 -0.45 -1.43 9.91
CA TYR A 3 -1.13 -2.04 8.77
C TYR A 3 -0.25 -2.06 7.51
N PRO A 4 -0.39 -3.12 6.68
CA PRO A 4 -1.22 -4.32 6.84
C PRO A 4 -0.85 -5.14 8.08
N ALA A 5 -1.86 -5.72 8.77
CA ALA A 5 -1.66 -6.47 9.98
C ALA A 5 -2.35 -7.85 9.89
N PHE A 6 -1.81 -8.85 10.58
CA PHE A 6 -2.42 -10.18 10.61
C PHE A 6 -3.76 -10.15 11.34
N ASP A 7 -4.79 -10.65 10.70
CA ASP A 7 -6.12 -10.84 11.28
C ASP A 7 -6.33 -12.32 11.59
N ARG A 8 -6.44 -12.64 12.87
CA ARG A 8 -6.59 -14.03 13.32
C ARG A 8 -7.90 -14.67 12.84
N ALA A 9 -8.98 -13.88 12.76
CA ALA A 9 -10.28 -14.39 12.32
C ALA A 9 -10.30 -14.68 10.81
N GLN A 10 -9.53 -13.90 10.04
CA GLN A 10 -9.40 -14.08 8.59
C GLN A 10 -8.25 -15.02 8.21
N GLY A 11 -7.33 -15.35 9.14
CA GLY A 11 -6.14 -16.15 8.88
C GLY A 11 -5.15 -15.53 7.88
N ARG A 12 -5.17 -14.20 7.67
CA ARG A 12 -4.40 -13.51 6.65
C ARG A 12 -4.14 -12.04 7.00
N PRO A 13 -3.19 -11.38 6.34
CA PRO A 13 -3.04 -9.94 6.47
C PRO A 13 -4.27 -9.19 5.93
N VAL A 14 -4.60 -8.11 6.60
CA VAL A 14 -5.62 -7.15 6.16
C VAL A 14 -5.04 -5.74 6.14
N THR A 15 -5.39 -4.97 5.12
CA THR A 15 -5.04 -3.54 5.04
C THR A 15 -5.91 -2.73 6.00
N LEU A 16 -5.57 -1.45 6.19
CA LEU A 16 -6.42 -0.54 6.97
C LEU A 16 -7.81 -0.41 6.37
N ASP A 17 -7.93 -0.29 5.05
CA ASP A 17 -9.21 -0.21 4.33
C ASP A 17 -10.07 -1.46 4.56
N GLN A 18 -9.46 -2.64 4.46
CA GLN A 18 -10.14 -3.90 4.76
C GLN A 18 -10.58 -3.96 6.23
N ARG A 19 -9.75 -3.51 7.17
CA ARG A 19 -10.10 -3.47 8.59
C ARG A 19 -11.29 -2.54 8.85
N ILE A 20 -11.33 -1.37 8.23
CA ILE A 20 -12.46 -0.43 8.33
C ILE A 20 -13.73 -1.12 7.84
N ASN A 21 -13.69 -1.75 6.68
CA ASN A 21 -14.85 -2.45 6.12
C ASN A 21 -15.30 -3.65 6.96
N LEU A 22 -14.38 -4.44 7.51
CA LEU A 22 -14.70 -5.51 8.46
C LEU A 22 -15.36 -4.96 9.72
N CYS A 23 -14.86 -3.85 10.27
CA CYS A 23 -15.47 -3.19 11.43
C CYS A 23 -16.90 -2.72 11.13
N ARG A 24 -17.12 -2.12 9.94
CA ARG A 24 -18.45 -1.66 9.50
C ARG A 24 -19.43 -2.82 9.38
N ALA A 25 -19.01 -3.89 8.72
CA ALA A 25 -19.86 -5.05 8.53
C ALA A 25 -20.19 -5.76 9.86
N ASN A 26 -19.17 -6.02 10.69
CA ASN A 26 -19.33 -6.86 11.89
C ASN A 26 -19.96 -6.13 13.08
N HIS A 27 -19.77 -4.81 13.19
CA HIS A 27 -20.19 -4.06 14.38
C HIS A 27 -21.21 -2.96 14.11
N GLN A 28 -21.33 -2.51 12.87
CA GLN A 28 -22.28 -1.45 12.48
C GLN A 28 -23.39 -1.96 11.56
N GLN A 29 -23.35 -3.23 11.14
CA GLN A 29 -24.28 -3.80 10.16
C GLN A 29 -24.39 -2.96 8.88
N ALA A 30 -23.29 -2.31 8.50
CA ALA A 30 -23.22 -1.40 7.37
C ALA A 30 -22.49 -2.08 6.20
N SER A 31 -22.91 -1.77 4.99
CA SER A 31 -22.25 -2.25 3.77
C SER A 31 -20.81 -1.80 3.69
N ALA A 32 -19.97 -2.65 3.07
CA ALA A 32 -18.58 -2.28 2.77
C ALA A 32 -18.57 -1.06 1.82
N LEU A 33 -17.65 -0.14 2.11
CA LEU A 33 -17.37 0.99 1.23
C LEU A 33 -16.49 0.52 0.07
N PRO A 34 -16.77 0.95 -1.18
CA PRO A 34 -15.92 0.61 -2.31
C PRO A 34 -14.49 1.14 -2.13
N TYR A 35 -13.50 0.39 -2.62
CA TYR A 35 -12.12 0.90 -2.69
C TYR A 35 -12.08 2.20 -3.48
N GLU A 36 -11.19 3.10 -3.08
CA GLU A 36 -11.02 4.45 -3.65
C GLU A 36 -12.25 5.35 -3.54
N SER A 37 -13.33 4.91 -2.86
CA SER A 37 -14.43 5.83 -2.56
C SER A 37 -13.96 6.93 -1.60
N ARG A 38 -14.54 8.12 -1.76
CA ARG A 38 -14.23 9.27 -0.92
C ARG A 38 -14.42 8.98 0.57
N GLU A 39 -15.45 8.21 0.88
CA GLU A 39 -15.80 7.83 2.25
C GLU A 39 -14.76 6.89 2.86
N LEU A 40 -14.31 5.86 2.13
CA LEU A 40 -13.29 4.94 2.62
C LEU A 40 -11.96 5.64 2.78
N LEU A 41 -11.54 6.43 1.80
CA LEU A 41 -10.29 7.21 1.86
C LEU A 41 -10.29 8.22 3.01
N ALA A 42 -11.44 8.90 3.27
CA ALA A 42 -11.56 9.83 4.38
C ALA A 42 -11.44 9.12 5.73
N LEU A 43 -12.10 7.96 5.91
CA LEU A 43 -11.98 7.15 7.13
C LEU A 43 -10.56 6.62 7.31
N SER A 44 -9.94 6.12 6.25
CA SER A 44 -8.56 5.64 6.27
C SER A 44 -7.59 6.76 6.64
N ALA A 45 -7.76 7.95 6.07
CA ALA A 45 -6.93 9.11 6.39
C ALA A 45 -7.10 9.55 7.86
N LEU A 46 -8.35 9.57 8.36
CA LEU A 46 -8.64 9.93 9.75
C LEU A 46 -7.99 8.96 10.74
N VAL A 47 -8.13 7.65 10.49
CA VAL A 47 -7.55 6.61 11.36
C VAL A 47 -6.02 6.62 11.23
N ALA A 48 -5.49 6.65 10.01
CA ALA A 48 -4.05 6.64 9.76
C ALA A 48 -3.35 7.86 10.38
N ARG A 49 -3.98 9.03 10.38
CA ARG A 49 -3.47 10.24 11.02
C ARG A 49 -3.13 10.05 12.50
N GLN A 50 -3.83 9.14 13.21
CA GLN A 50 -3.53 8.83 14.62
C GLN A 50 -2.15 8.15 14.78
N SER A 51 -1.59 7.62 13.70
CA SER A 51 -0.25 7.04 13.67
C SER A 51 0.83 8.02 13.21
N ARG A 52 0.48 9.26 12.87
CA ARG A 52 1.46 10.25 12.40
C ARG A 52 2.52 10.51 13.46
N GLY A 53 3.79 10.44 13.05
CA GLY A 53 4.94 10.60 13.95
C GLY A 53 5.36 9.30 14.65
N LEU A 54 4.57 8.23 14.59
CA LEU A 54 4.95 6.94 15.16
C LEU A 54 5.82 6.13 14.19
N PRO A 55 6.70 5.26 14.70
CA PRO A 55 7.45 4.34 13.86
C PRO A 55 6.51 3.33 13.19
N ILE A 56 6.82 2.97 11.94
CA ILE A 56 6.13 1.92 11.20
C ILE A 56 6.54 0.56 11.78
N THR A 57 5.56 -0.26 12.15
CA THR A 57 5.73 -1.61 12.70
C THR A 57 5.03 -2.68 11.85
N ALA A 58 4.67 -2.36 10.61
CA ALA A 58 4.10 -3.33 9.69
C ALA A 58 5.12 -4.45 9.41
N GLY A 59 4.66 -5.70 9.51
CA GLY A 59 5.51 -6.87 9.29
C GLY A 59 6.23 -7.41 10.54
N ASP A 60 6.00 -6.84 11.74
CA ASP A 60 6.63 -7.34 12.97
C ASP A 60 6.00 -8.66 13.49
N ASP A 61 4.77 -8.96 13.08
CA ASP A 61 4.09 -10.21 13.47
C ASP A 61 4.67 -11.39 12.69
N PRO A 62 5.19 -12.46 13.37
CA PRO A 62 5.74 -13.64 12.69
C PRO A 62 4.77 -14.33 11.73
N ASN A 63 3.46 -14.25 11.98
CA ASN A 63 2.46 -14.82 11.09
C ASN A 63 2.39 -14.12 9.71
N LEU A 64 3.09 -13.01 9.53
CA LEU A 64 3.14 -12.25 8.26
C LEU A 64 4.31 -12.66 7.36
N GLU A 65 5.27 -13.45 7.84
CA GLU A 65 6.52 -13.75 7.12
C GLU A 65 6.27 -14.31 5.72
N THR A 66 5.46 -15.36 5.60
CA THR A 66 5.12 -15.96 4.29
C THR A 66 4.47 -14.95 3.33
N PHE A 67 3.63 -14.05 3.85
CA PHE A 67 2.98 -13.02 3.03
C PHE A 67 3.95 -11.92 2.60
N ILE A 68 4.93 -11.59 3.44
CA ILE A 68 6.02 -10.66 3.10
C ILE A 68 6.88 -11.26 1.98
N ASP A 69 7.22 -12.55 2.07
CA ASP A 69 7.98 -13.24 1.03
C ASP A 69 7.22 -13.32 -0.29
N ASN A 70 5.93 -13.56 -0.26
CA ASN A 70 5.08 -13.48 -1.46
C ASN A 70 5.08 -12.07 -2.07
N GLY A 71 4.96 -11.03 -1.23
CA GLY A 71 5.06 -9.64 -1.69
C GLY A 71 6.44 -9.30 -2.27
N ARG A 72 7.51 -9.82 -1.66
CA ARG A 72 8.89 -9.71 -2.19
C ARG A 72 9.01 -10.38 -3.56
N ALA A 73 8.49 -11.58 -3.71
CA ALA A 73 8.50 -12.30 -4.98
C ALA A 73 7.81 -11.51 -6.08
N LEU A 74 6.63 -10.93 -5.80
CA LEU A 74 5.91 -10.06 -6.73
C LEU A 74 6.68 -8.78 -7.06
N PHE A 75 7.36 -8.16 -6.09
CA PHE A 75 8.17 -6.97 -6.28
C PHE A 75 9.37 -7.21 -7.19
N MET A 76 9.95 -8.43 -7.15
CA MET A 76 11.07 -8.86 -7.98
C MET A 76 10.64 -9.44 -9.32
N GLN A 77 9.36 -9.78 -9.48
CA GLN A 77 8.83 -10.41 -10.70
C GLN A 77 8.71 -9.40 -11.83
N ARG A 78 9.32 -9.72 -12.97
CA ARG A 78 9.15 -8.95 -14.20
C ARG A 78 7.76 -9.17 -14.78
N ALA A 79 7.11 -8.08 -15.19
CA ALA A 79 5.75 -8.11 -15.71
C ALA A 79 5.55 -7.07 -16.83
N GLY A 80 4.40 -7.21 -17.48
CA GLY A 80 3.96 -6.29 -18.52
C GLY A 80 4.77 -6.37 -19.82
N GLN A 81 4.33 -5.59 -20.79
CA GLN A 81 4.99 -5.56 -22.12
C GLN A 81 6.42 -4.98 -22.04
N LEU A 82 6.69 -4.14 -21.02
CA LEU A 82 8.03 -3.59 -20.82
C LEU A 82 8.96 -4.55 -20.08
N ASN A 83 8.44 -5.69 -19.63
CA ASN A 83 9.22 -6.73 -18.92
C ASN A 83 10.06 -6.15 -17.77
N LEU A 84 9.44 -5.32 -16.93
CA LEU A 84 10.08 -4.66 -15.79
C LEU A 84 9.51 -5.17 -14.47
N ALA A 85 10.38 -5.31 -13.48
CA ALA A 85 10.02 -5.52 -12.08
C ALA A 85 9.99 -4.18 -11.32
N CYS A 86 9.29 -4.13 -10.19
CA CYS A 86 9.33 -2.97 -9.30
C CYS A 86 10.78 -2.67 -8.86
N ALA A 87 11.56 -3.71 -8.57
CA ALA A 87 12.96 -3.61 -8.18
C ALA A 87 13.82 -2.90 -9.22
N ASN A 88 13.54 -3.05 -10.51
CA ASN A 88 14.35 -2.38 -11.56
C ASN A 88 14.31 -0.85 -11.45
N CYS A 89 13.22 -0.29 -10.95
CA CYS A 89 13.16 1.15 -10.64
C CYS A 89 13.59 1.42 -9.20
N HIS A 90 12.99 0.74 -8.23
CA HIS A 90 13.06 1.11 -6.83
C HIS A 90 14.30 0.60 -6.07
N ASP A 91 14.98 -0.41 -6.58
CA ASP A 91 16.26 -0.90 -6.03
C ASP A 91 17.44 -0.51 -6.94
N ASP A 92 17.34 -0.77 -8.25
CA ASP A 92 18.47 -0.58 -9.17
C ASP A 92 18.64 0.88 -9.62
N ASN A 93 17.55 1.68 -9.65
CA ASN A 93 17.51 3.03 -10.20
C ASN A 93 16.87 4.07 -9.24
N TRP A 94 16.85 3.79 -7.94
CA TRP A 94 16.43 4.79 -6.97
C TRP A 94 17.32 6.05 -7.06
N ASP A 95 16.81 7.19 -6.65
CA ASP A 95 17.48 8.51 -6.77
C ASP A 95 17.63 9.04 -8.21
N ARG A 96 17.19 8.28 -9.23
CA ARG A 96 17.06 8.78 -10.59
C ARG A 96 15.67 9.40 -10.82
N HIS A 97 15.48 9.99 -11.98
CA HIS A 97 14.20 10.59 -12.37
C HIS A 97 13.56 9.83 -13.52
N LEU A 98 12.26 9.62 -13.43
CA LEU A 98 11.42 9.11 -14.51
C LEU A 98 10.35 10.16 -14.84
N ALA A 99 10.36 10.68 -16.08
CA ALA A 99 9.44 11.74 -16.52
C ALA A 99 9.38 12.94 -15.55
N GLY A 100 10.55 13.35 -15.01
CA GLY A 100 10.64 14.47 -14.08
C GLY A 100 10.37 14.15 -12.60
N SER A 101 9.82 12.98 -12.30
CA SER A 101 9.55 12.55 -10.93
C SER A 101 10.70 11.70 -10.36
N PRO A 102 11.14 11.93 -9.10
CA PRO A 102 12.18 11.12 -8.48
C PRO A 102 11.67 9.69 -8.24
N VAL A 103 12.53 8.71 -8.54
CA VAL A 103 12.29 7.31 -8.22
C VAL A 103 12.73 7.07 -6.77
N THR A 104 11.80 6.76 -5.89
CA THR A 104 12.06 6.48 -4.47
C THR A 104 12.38 5.01 -4.23
N GLN A 105 12.86 4.66 -3.04
CA GLN A 105 13.10 3.27 -2.62
C GLN A 105 11.82 2.48 -2.30
N ALA A 106 10.66 2.96 -2.70
CA ALA A 106 9.35 2.34 -2.44
C ALA A 106 9.10 2.08 -0.95
N GLN A 107 9.29 3.11 -0.13
CA GLN A 107 9.01 3.12 1.31
C GLN A 107 7.78 4.01 1.57
N PRO A 108 6.58 3.45 1.65
CA PRO A 108 5.33 4.21 1.63
C PRO A 108 4.97 4.74 3.03
N THR A 109 5.57 5.84 3.44
CA THR A 109 5.32 6.48 4.75
C THR A 109 4.09 7.38 4.79
N GLY A 110 3.52 7.76 3.64
CA GLY A 110 2.54 8.84 3.52
C GLY A 110 1.08 8.44 3.26
N TYR A 111 0.79 7.16 2.97
CA TYR A 111 -0.55 6.73 2.52
C TYR A 111 -1.57 6.54 3.65
N PRO A 112 -2.87 6.84 3.34
CA PRO A 112 -3.35 7.47 2.11
C PRO A 112 -2.77 8.87 1.94
N GLU A 113 -2.46 9.24 0.69
CA GLU A 113 -1.83 10.52 0.39
C GLU A 113 -2.61 11.32 -0.65
N TYR A 114 -2.56 12.66 -0.55
CA TYR A 114 -3.03 13.55 -1.59
C TYR A 114 -1.94 13.70 -2.63
N ARG A 115 -2.23 13.36 -3.87
CA ARG A 115 -1.31 13.59 -4.98
C ARG A 115 -1.77 14.71 -5.87
N LEU A 116 -0.84 15.61 -6.22
CA LEU A 116 -1.14 16.74 -7.11
C LEU A 116 -1.58 16.24 -8.49
N GLU A 117 -0.99 15.16 -8.99
CA GLU A 117 -1.37 14.52 -10.26
C GLU A 117 -2.82 13.98 -10.24
N TRP A 118 -3.34 13.60 -9.08
CA TRP A 118 -4.71 13.05 -8.94
C TRP A 118 -5.73 14.08 -8.51
N GLN A 119 -5.28 15.21 -7.96
CA GLN A 119 -6.13 16.23 -7.32
C GLN A 119 -7.07 15.65 -6.25
N THR A 120 -6.66 14.53 -5.62
CA THR A 120 -7.44 13.84 -4.59
C THR A 120 -6.55 12.96 -3.72
N LEU A 121 -7.12 12.48 -2.62
CA LEU A 121 -6.53 11.38 -1.85
C LEU A 121 -6.58 10.08 -2.67
N GLY A 122 -5.59 9.22 -2.44
CA GLY A 122 -5.56 7.88 -2.98
C GLY A 122 -4.83 6.92 -2.06
N SER A 123 -5.15 5.63 -2.16
CA SER A 123 -4.48 4.57 -1.41
C SER A 123 -3.12 4.21 -2.02
N LEU A 124 -2.31 3.46 -1.26
CA LEU A 124 -1.09 2.86 -1.80
C LEU A 124 -1.41 1.90 -2.96
N GLN A 125 -2.52 1.16 -2.88
CA GLN A 125 -2.91 0.24 -3.95
C GLN A 125 -3.24 0.98 -5.27
N ARG A 126 -3.83 2.18 -5.19
CA ARG A 126 -4.00 3.03 -6.39
C ARG A 126 -2.63 3.35 -7.02
N ARG A 127 -1.63 3.69 -6.21
CA ARG A 127 -0.28 3.95 -6.71
C ARG A 127 0.36 2.72 -7.34
N LEU A 128 0.23 1.56 -6.70
CA LEU A 128 0.73 0.29 -7.24
C LEU A 128 0.11 -0.04 -8.60
N ARG A 129 -1.21 0.14 -8.73
CA ARG A 129 -1.93 -0.07 -10.00
C ARG A 129 -1.43 0.90 -11.09
N SER A 130 -1.18 2.17 -10.75
CA SER A 130 -0.59 3.14 -11.68
C SER A 130 0.79 2.67 -12.18
N CYS A 131 1.66 2.18 -11.29
CA CYS A 131 2.97 1.64 -11.69
C CYS A 131 2.83 0.40 -12.58
N MET A 132 1.91 -0.53 -12.27
CA MET A 132 1.64 -1.70 -13.11
C MET A 132 1.16 -1.29 -14.51
N THR A 133 0.23 -0.35 -14.59
CA THR A 133 -0.23 0.20 -15.87
C THR A 133 0.93 0.87 -16.62
N GLY A 134 1.80 1.59 -15.91
CA GLY A 134 2.97 2.25 -16.50
C GLY A 134 3.94 1.29 -17.18
N VAL A 135 4.12 0.08 -16.64
CA VAL A 135 4.91 -1.00 -17.28
C VAL A 135 4.09 -1.88 -18.24
N ARG A 136 2.85 -1.47 -18.52
CA ARG A 136 1.89 -2.18 -19.39
C ARG A 136 1.59 -3.61 -18.90
N ALA A 137 1.55 -3.79 -17.58
CA ALA A 137 1.07 -5.01 -16.95
C ALA A 137 -0.42 -4.87 -16.59
N GLN A 138 -1.13 -5.99 -16.53
CA GLN A 138 -2.49 -6.04 -16.01
C GLN A 138 -2.45 -5.80 -14.49
N PRO A 139 -3.08 -4.73 -13.96
CA PRO A 139 -3.14 -4.50 -12.53
C PRO A 139 -4.01 -5.55 -11.82
N PHE A 140 -3.58 -6.01 -10.65
CA PHE A 140 -4.46 -6.78 -9.77
C PHE A 140 -5.63 -5.93 -9.27
N ASP A 141 -6.71 -6.58 -8.86
CA ASP A 141 -7.85 -5.89 -8.27
C ASP A 141 -7.50 -5.33 -6.88
N TYR A 142 -8.20 -4.25 -6.49
CA TYR A 142 -8.08 -3.71 -5.14
C TYR A 142 -8.42 -4.77 -4.10
N GLY A 143 -7.60 -4.89 -3.07
CA GLY A 143 -7.79 -5.86 -1.99
C GLY A 143 -7.49 -7.30 -2.36
N ALA A 144 -7.08 -7.60 -3.59
CA ALA A 144 -6.60 -8.92 -3.99
C ALA A 144 -5.43 -9.37 -3.11
N PRO A 145 -5.25 -10.67 -2.86
CA PRO A 145 -4.15 -11.19 -2.05
C PRO A 145 -2.79 -10.67 -2.48
N GLU A 146 -2.55 -10.57 -3.78
CA GLU A 146 -1.32 -10.07 -4.38
C GLU A 146 -1.09 -8.59 -4.02
N MET A 147 -2.14 -7.75 -4.08
CA MET A 147 -2.04 -6.33 -3.71
C MET A 147 -1.78 -6.15 -2.22
N VAL A 148 -2.42 -6.96 -1.38
CA VAL A 148 -2.19 -6.94 0.07
C VAL A 148 -0.78 -7.39 0.41
N ALA A 149 -0.26 -8.42 -0.27
CA ALA A 149 1.10 -8.91 -0.08
C ALA A 149 2.15 -7.87 -0.52
N LEU A 150 1.96 -7.22 -1.68
CA LEU A 150 2.81 -6.12 -2.14
C LEU A 150 2.79 -4.94 -1.15
N GLU A 151 1.61 -4.50 -0.72
CA GLU A 151 1.47 -3.41 0.26
C GLU A 151 2.19 -3.77 1.56
N LEU A 152 2.01 -5.00 2.08
CA LEU A 152 2.67 -5.48 3.28
C LEU A 152 4.20 -5.50 3.13
N TYR A 153 4.70 -6.01 2.01
CA TYR A 153 6.14 -6.03 1.74
C TYR A 153 6.72 -4.61 1.70
N LEU A 154 6.07 -3.68 1.01
CA LEU A 154 6.54 -2.30 0.93
C LEU A 154 6.50 -1.61 2.30
N MET A 155 5.46 -1.83 3.09
CA MET A 155 5.39 -1.32 4.46
C MET A 155 6.46 -1.94 5.36
N SER A 156 6.82 -3.21 5.17
CA SER A 156 7.92 -3.85 5.88
C SER A 156 9.29 -3.25 5.51
N ARG A 157 9.48 -2.78 4.28
CA ARG A 157 10.67 -2.01 3.85
C ARG A 157 10.79 -0.65 4.55
N ALA A 158 9.66 -0.07 4.93
CA ALA A 158 9.61 1.19 5.66
C ALA A 158 9.63 1.03 7.19
N ARG A 159 9.86 -0.18 7.70
CA ARG A 159 9.88 -0.45 9.14
C ARG A 159 10.87 0.45 9.88
N GLY A 160 10.42 0.99 11.01
CA GLY A 160 11.21 1.93 11.82
C GLY A 160 11.18 3.38 11.31
N MET A 161 10.78 3.62 10.06
CA MET A 161 10.60 4.99 9.55
C MET A 161 9.37 5.66 10.18
N THR A 162 9.40 6.98 10.23
CA THR A 162 8.28 7.76 10.77
C THR A 162 7.10 7.76 9.81
N MET A 163 5.90 7.44 10.31
CA MET A 163 4.65 7.56 9.55
C MET A 163 4.30 9.04 9.30
N GLU A 164 4.12 9.41 8.03
CA GLU A 164 3.84 10.78 7.62
C GLU A 164 2.37 11.02 7.24
N THR A 165 1.59 9.95 7.20
CA THR A 165 0.20 9.94 6.70
C THR A 165 -0.74 10.89 7.47
N PRO A 166 -1.75 11.48 6.80
CA PRO A 166 -1.85 11.62 5.35
C PRO A 166 -0.84 12.66 4.86
N ALA A 167 -0.13 12.32 3.78
CA ALA A 167 0.86 13.21 3.19
C ALA A 167 0.35 13.89 1.91
N VAL A 168 1.10 14.88 1.42
CA VAL A 168 0.92 15.50 0.11
C VAL A 168 2.17 15.21 -0.74
N ARG A 169 1.97 14.76 -1.96
CA ARG A 169 3.06 14.46 -2.91
C ARG A 169 2.73 15.00 -4.31
N PRO A 170 3.74 15.21 -5.16
CA PRO A 170 3.56 15.56 -6.58
C PRO A 170 2.71 14.57 -7.33
#